data_ee1cfc95bcfd4aff4c24b57ff9c3073c
#
_entry.id   ee1cfc95bcfd4aff4c24b57ff9c3073c
#
_cell.length_a   1.000
_cell.length_b   1.000
_cell.length_c   1.000
_cell.angle_alpha   90.00
_cell.angle_beta   90.00
_cell.angle_gamma   90.00
#
_symmetry.space_group_name_H-M   'P 1'
#
loop_
_entity.id
_entity.type
_entity.pdbx_description
1 polymer ?
#
loop_
_entity_poly.entity_id
_entity_poly.type
_entity_poly.pdbx_seq_one_letter_code
_entity_poly.pdbx_strand_id
1 'polypeptide(L)'
;MTQSGDSAPEFFDILRTLIESLPSAAPPYCLIGALALSAWGQPRATKDIDLLILLNESSQEELLRGLVSSGFVKDEAWSKHNPMLQGVMIRLQSGDVPIDLLAPRDAQEEEALLRRRMIEVEGLSLWIVSPEDLVLMKLKAGRPYDFGDVVTVIGRQGDALDTEYLFRWARRLGIREELDYVLGQSAGQGE
;
A
#
# COMPACT_ATOMS: atom_id res chain seq x y z
N MET A 1 -12.10 -32.87 -5.09
CA MET A 1 -10.63 -32.72 -4.93
C MET A 1 -10.20 -31.67 -5.93
N THR A 2 -10.29 -30.42 -5.56
CA THR A 2 -9.92 -29.26 -6.39
C THR A 2 -8.64 -28.70 -5.81
N GLN A 3 -7.61 -28.67 -6.61
CA GLN A 3 -6.27 -28.17 -6.31
C GLN A 3 -6.33 -26.67 -6.03
N SER A 4 -6.07 -26.29 -4.81
CA SER A 4 -5.81 -24.91 -4.39
C SER A 4 -4.32 -24.75 -4.11
N GLY A 5 -3.50 -24.83 -5.18
CA GLY A 5 -2.05 -24.92 -5.04
C GLY A 5 -1.22 -23.90 -5.84
N ASP A 6 -1.83 -23.04 -6.68
CA ASP A 6 -1.05 -22.33 -7.71
C ASP A 6 -1.28 -20.80 -7.78
N SER A 7 -1.83 -20.17 -6.74
CA SER A 7 -2.13 -18.73 -6.83
C SER A 7 -0.95 -17.81 -6.44
N ALA A 8 0.03 -18.29 -5.70
CA ALA A 8 1.13 -17.46 -5.22
C ALA A 8 2.17 -17.12 -6.31
N PRO A 9 2.61 -18.05 -7.17
CA PRO A 9 3.51 -17.74 -8.29
C PRO A 9 2.89 -16.74 -9.26
N GLU A 10 1.62 -16.93 -9.62
CA GLU A 10 0.89 -16.05 -10.53
C GLU A 10 0.76 -14.62 -9.98
N PHE A 11 0.44 -14.46 -8.68
CA PHE A 11 0.35 -13.15 -8.05
C PHE A 11 1.69 -12.40 -8.08
N PHE A 12 2.79 -13.08 -7.78
CA PHE A 12 4.12 -12.46 -7.78
C PHE A 12 4.58 -12.12 -9.21
N ASP A 13 4.24 -12.93 -10.19
CA ASP A 13 4.53 -12.65 -11.60
C ASP A 13 3.76 -11.42 -12.11
N ILE A 14 2.51 -11.25 -11.66
CA ILE A 14 1.72 -10.04 -11.94
C ILE A 14 2.35 -8.81 -11.29
N LEU A 15 2.77 -8.93 -10.02
CA LEU A 15 3.47 -7.85 -9.32
C LEU A 15 4.79 -7.48 -10.05
N ARG A 16 5.58 -8.47 -10.45
CA ARG A 16 6.82 -8.26 -11.23
C ARG A 16 6.52 -7.53 -12.53
N THR A 17 5.56 -8.02 -13.31
CA THR A 17 5.15 -7.41 -14.58
C THR A 17 4.69 -5.96 -14.36
N LEU A 18 3.92 -5.70 -13.31
CA LEU A 18 3.46 -4.35 -12.96
C LEU A 18 4.64 -3.40 -12.71
N ILE A 19 5.58 -3.80 -11.85
CA ILE A 19 6.73 -2.97 -11.50
C ILE A 19 7.66 -2.75 -12.69
N GLU A 20 7.94 -3.77 -13.49
CA GLU A 20 8.77 -3.69 -14.69
C GLU A 20 8.11 -2.88 -15.82
N SER A 21 6.78 -2.77 -15.82
CA SER A 21 6.01 -1.98 -16.79
C SER A 21 5.91 -0.50 -16.42
N LEU A 22 6.33 -0.12 -15.21
CA LEU A 22 6.38 1.29 -14.84
C LEU A 22 7.49 1.99 -15.64
N PRO A 23 7.24 3.19 -16.21
CA PRO A 23 8.27 3.91 -16.95
C PRO A 23 9.49 4.18 -16.07
N SER A 24 10.70 4.19 -16.65
CA SER A 24 11.93 4.52 -15.93
C SER A 24 11.92 5.92 -15.32
N ALA A 25 11.14 6.83 -15.92
CA ALA A 25 10.82 8.17 -15.40
C ALA A 25 9.46 8.20 -14.68
N ALA A 26 9.01 7.04 -14.16
CA ALA A 26 7.74 6.99 -13.43
C ALA A 26 7.70 7.99 -12.28
N PRO A 27 6.52 8.61 -12.03
CA PRO A 27 6.32 9.40 -10.84
C PRO A 27 6.61 8.58 -9.58
N PRO A 28 6.97 9.23 -8.46
CA PRO A 28 7.16 8.51 -7.20
C PRO A 28 5.97 7.62 -6.87
N TYR A 29 6.25 6.36 -6.56
CA TYR A 29 5.25 5.38 -6.13
C TYR A 29 5.77 4.53 -4.98
N CYS A 30 4.87 3.91 -4.23
CA CYS A 30 5.19 2.84 -3.29
C CYS A 30 4.01 1.86 -3.14
N LEU A 31 4.34 0.61 -2.89
CA LEU A 31 3.38 -0.40 -2.44
C LEU A 31 2.88 -0.04 -1.04
N ILE A 32 1.58 -0.19 -0.83
CA ILE A 32 0.89 0.04 0.45
C ILE A 32 0.08 -1.21 0.84
N GLY A 33 -0.89 -1.08 1.71
CA GLY A 33 -1.84 -2.14 2.03
C GLY A 33 -1.21 -3.40 2.62
N ALA A 34 -1.68 -4.57 2.19
CA ALA A 34 -1.25 -5.85 2.74
C ALA A 34 0.17 -6.26 2.30
N LEU A 35 0.63 -5.83 1.13
CA LEU A 35 2.01 -6.08 0.70
C LEU A 35 3.00 -5.33 1.59
N ALA A 36 2.74 -4.08 1.92
CA ALA A 36 3.56 -3.33 2.87
C ALA A 36 3.50 -3.93 4.28
N LEU A 37 2.33 -4.42 4.71
CA LEU A 37 2.20 -5.14 5.97
C LEU A 37 3.08 -6.39 6.01
N SER A 38 3.20 -7.11 4.90
CA SER A 38 4.07 -8.31 4.83
C SER A 38 5.55 -7.99 5.03
N ALA A 39 5.98 -6.76 4.67
CA ALA A 39 7.34 -6.30 4.92
C ALA A 39 7.58 -5.88 6.38
N TRP A 40 6.61 -5.20 7.01
CA TRP A 40 6.82 -4.51 8.27
C TRP A 40 6.15 -5.15 9.49
N GLY A 41 5.07 -5.92 9.28
CA GLY A 41 4.27 -6.55 10.33
C GLY A 41 4.07 -8.05 10.11
N GLN A 42 2.93 -8.58 10.54
CA GLN A 42 2.57 -9.97 10.31
C GLN A 42 1.96 -10.14 8.92
N PRO A 43 2.55 -10.97 8.05
CA PRO A 43 2.00 -11.24 6.72
C PRO A 43 0.58 -11.81 6.80
N ARG A 44 -0.27 -11.36 5.92
CA ARG A 44 -1.58 -11.96 5.66
C ARG A 44 -1.83 -12.09 4.17
N ALA A 45 -2.69 -13.03 3.79
CA ALA A 45 -3.07 -13.18 2.40
C ALA A 45 -3.73 -11.91 1.85
N THR A 46 -3.38 -11.55 0.64
CA THR A 46 -4.04 -10.49 -0.14
C THR A 46 -4.38 -11.02 -1.53
N LYS A 47 -5.37 -10.39 -2.15
CA LYS A 47 -5.77 -10.66 -3.54
C LYS A 47 -5.55 -9.45 -4.44
N ASP A 48 -5.17 -8.33 -3.85
CA ASP A 48 -5.02 -7.03 -4.49
C ASP A 48 -3.60 -6.48 -4.35
N ILE A 49 -3.22 -5.64 -5.29
CA ILE A 49 -1.96 -4.89 -5.27
C ILE A 49 -2.34 -3.42 -5.18
N ASP A 50 -1.94 -2.78 -4.07
CA ASP A 50 -2.21 -1.37 -3.82
C ASP A 50 -0.94 -0.54 -4.01
N LEU A 51 -0.98 0.46 -4.90
CA LEU A 51 0.08 1.44 -5.08
C LEU A 51 -0.41 2.84 -4.74
N LEU A 52 0.32 3.52 -3.87
CA LEU A 52 0.25 4.98 -3.77
C LEU A 52 1.18 5.57 -4.81
N ILE A 53 0.70 6.50 -5.65
CA ILE A 53 1.47 7.04 -6.77
C ILE A 53 1.11 8.51 -7.03
N LEU A 54 2.14 9.36 -7.17
CA LEU A 54 1.95 10.78 -7.46
C LEU A 54 1.73 10.98 -8.97
N LEU A 55 0.49 11.16 -9.39
CA LEU A 55 0.12 11.35 -10.79
C LEU A 55 -0.39 12.77 -11.04
N ASN A 56 0.03 13.37 -12.16
CA ASN A 56 -0.66 14.45 -12.83
C ASN A 56 -1.34 13.91 -14.10
N GLU A 57 -2.17 14.71 -14.74
CA GLU A 57 -2.96 14.26 -15.91
C GLU A 57 -2.08 13.65 -17.03
N SER A 58 -0.97 14.30 -17.39
CA SER A 58 -0.10 13.82 -18.47
C SER A 58 0.66 12.54 -18.11
N SER A 59 1.18 12.45 -16.91
CA SER A 59 1.89 11.24 -16.43
C SER A 59 0.95 10.06 -16.21
N GLN A 60 -0.31 10.32 -15.85
CA GLN A 60 -1.34 9.30 -15.72
C GLN A 60 -1.68 8.64 -17.08
N GLU A 61 -1.85 9.44 -18.13
CA GLU A 61 -2.15 8.88 -19.47
C GLU A 61 -0.99 8.03 -20.00
N GLU A 62 0.24 8.46 -19.83
CA GLU A 62 1.43 7.72 -20.23
C GLU A 62 1.56 6.41 -19.47
N LEU A 63 1.39 6.47 -18.14
CA LEU A 63 1.41 5.29 -17.27
C LEU A 63 0.33 4.28 -17.69
N LEU A 64 -0.92 4.72 -17.84
CA LEU A 64 -2.02 3.83 -18.21
C LEU A 64 -1.80 3.19 -19.59
N ARG A 65 -1.29 3.93 -20.57
CA ARG A 65 -0.92 3.35 -21.87
C ARG A 65 0.14 2.26 -21.75
N GLY A 66 1.17 2.48 -20.94
CA GLY A 66 2.22 1.49 -20.66
C GLY A 66 1.65 0.23 -20.03
N LEU A 67 0.86 0.38 -18.97
CA LEU A 67 0.26 -0.75 -18.26
C LEU A 67 -0.71 -1.56 -19.15
N VAL A 68 -1.55 -0.86 -19.92
CA VAL A 68 -2.45 -1.53 -20.89
C VAL A 68 -1.66 -2.30 -21.95
N SER A 69 -0.55 -1.76 -22.45
CA SER A 69 0.34 -2.46 -23.39
C SER A 69 0.98 -3.70 -22.78
N SER A 70 1.13 -3.75 -21.47
CA SER A 70 1.65 -4.90 -20.69
C SER A 70 0.56 -5.88 -20.24
N GLY A 71 -0.68 -5.71 -20.72
CA GLY A 71 -1.78 -6.64 -20.49
C GLY A 71 -2.69 -6.31 -19.29
N PHE A 72 -2.48 -5.19 -18.62
CA PHE A 72 -3.41 -4.72 -17.58
C PHE A 72 -4.65 -4.11 -18.19
N VAL A 73 -5.82 -4.39 -17.63
CA VAL A 73 -7.11 -3.92 -18.13
C VAL A 73 -7.75 -2.98 -17.12
N LYS A 74 -8.22 -1.81 -17.55
CA LYS A 74 -8.94 -0.89 -16.67
C LYS A 74 -10.32 -1.45 -16.32
N ASP A 75 -10.65 -1.49 -15.03
CA ASP A 75 -11.96 -1.94 -14.55
C ASP A 75 -12.99 -0.80 -14.64
N GLU A 76 -13.55 -0.63 -15.84
CA GLU A 76 -14.58 0.38 -16.11
C GLU A 76 -15.89 0.09 -15.35
N ALA A 77 -16.20 -1.18 -15.11
CA ALA A 77 -17.40 -1.55 -14.38
C ALA A 77 -17.28 -1.12 -12.91
N TRP A 78 -16.15 -1.41 -12.29
CA TRP A 78 -15.87 -0.97 -10.93
C TRP A 78 -15.87 0.56 -10.81
N SER A 79 -15.24 1.26 -11.77
CA SER A 79 -15.18 2.73 -11.79
C SER A 79 -16.57 3.37 -11.85
N LYS A 80 -17.49 2.80 -12.62
CA LYS A 80 -18.89 3.28 -12.70
C LYS A 80 -19.67 3.08 -11.40
N HIS A 81 -19.38 2.00 -10.67
CA HIS A 81 -20.04 1.72 -9.39
C HIS A 81 -19.43 2.50 -8.21
N ASN A 82 -18.26 3.11 -8.40
CA ASN A 82 -17.54 3.86 -7.37
C ASN A 82 -17.23 5.31 -7.80
N PRO A 83 -18.23 6.13 -8.15
CA PRO A 83 -18.00 7.47 -8.69
C PRO A 83 -17.29 8.41 -7.72
N MET A 84 -17.40 8.19 -6.41
CA MET A 84 -16.71 8.98 -5.38
C MET A 84 -15.18 8.80 -5.38
N LEU A 85 -14.67 7.75 -6.01
CA LEU A 85 -13.24 7.45 -6.11
C LEU A 85 -12.63 7.94 -7.43
N GLN A 86 -13.43 8.53 -8.32
CA GLN A 86 -12.92 9.11 -9.55
C GLN A 86 -11.94 10.26 -9.24
N GLY A 87 -10.79 10.24 -9.90
CA GLY A 87 -9.72 11.21 -9.69
C GLY A 87 -8.79 10.92 -8.50
N VAL A 88 -9.15 9.97 -7.61
CA VAL A 88 -8.30 9.56 -6.49
C VAL A 88 -7.83 8.10 -6.56
N MET A 89 -8.50 7.29 -7.38
CA MET A 89 -8.16 5.87 -7.54
C MET A 89 -8.50 5.37 -8.93
N ILE A 90 -7.59 4.58 -9.49
CA ILE A 90 -7.78 3.86 -10.75
C ILE A 90 -7.63 2.39 -10.45
N ARG A 91 -8.64 1.58 -10.77
CA ARG A 91 -8.55 0.13 -10.68
C ARG A 91 -8.23 -0.47 -12.04
N LEU A 92 -7.17 -1.28 -12.05
CA LEU A 92 -6.80 -2.18 -13.14
C LEU A 92 -7.00 -3.63 -12.71
N GLN A 93 -6.95 -4.54 -13.66
CA GLN A 93 -6.98 -5.99 -13.43
C GLN A 93 -5.94 -6.70 -14.30
N SER A 94 -5.38 -7.77 -13.76
CA SER A 94 -4.61 -8.78 -14.50
C SER A 94 -5.10 -10.16 -14.05
N GLY A 95 -5.83 -10.87 -14.92
CA GLY A 95 -6.60 -12.05 -14.50
C GLY A 95 -7.61 -11.68 -13.41
N ASP A 96 -7.57 -12.41 -12.30
CA ASP A 96 -8.44 -12.17 -11.13
C ASP A 96 -7.79 -11.26 -10.07
N VAL A 97 -6.62 -10.67 -10.36
CA VAL A 97 -5.89 -9.81 -9.43
C VAL A 97 -6.23 -8.33 -9.70
N PRO A 98 -6.91 -7.64 -8.78
CA PRO A 98 -7.12 -6.20 -8.84
C PRO A 98 -5.82 -5.45 -8.52
N ILE A 99 -5.58 -4.35 -9.24
CA ILE A 99 -4.48 -3.42 -8.98
C ILE A 99 -5.07 -2.03 -8.77
N ASP A 100 -4.88 -1.48 -7.58
CA ASP A 100 -5.38 -0.17 -7.21
C ASP A 100 -4.25 0.87 -7.24
N LEU A 101 -4.37 1.84 -8.12
CA LEU A 101 -3.49 3.01 -8.20
C LEU A 101 -4.16 4.17 -7.48
N LEU A 102 -3.63 4.55 -6.33
CA LEU A 102 -4.19 5.59 -5.47
C LEU A 102 -3.36 6.87 -5.56
N ALA A 103 -4.03 8.00 -5.81
CA ALA A 103 -3.39 9.30 -5.67
C ALA A 103 -3.31 9.69 -4.17
N PRO A 104 -2.26 10.40 -3.73
CA PRO A 104 -2.21 10.99 -2.40
C PRO A 104 -3.41 11.90 -2.15
N ARG A 105 -4.04 11.78 -0.99
CA ARG A 105 -5.24 12.55 -0.60
C ARG A 105 -4.93 13.71 0.33
N ASP A 106 -3.74 13.68 0.94
CA ASP A 106 -3.28 14.71 1.88
C ASP A 106 -1.74 14.76 1.96
N ALA A 107 -1.23 15.76 2.67
CA ALA A 107 0.19 16.01 2.82
C ALA A 107 0.95 14.84 3.52
N GLN A 108 0.28 14.03 4.35
CA GLN A 108 0.92 12.85 4.95
C GLN A 108 1.19 11.77 3.89
N GLU A 109 0.23 11.53 2.99
CA GLU A 109 0.40 10.55 1.90
C GLU A 109 1.44 11.02 0.86
N GLU A 110 1.55 12.36 0.62
CA GLU A 110 2.62 12.92 -0.19
C GLU A 110 4.00 12.71 0.48
N GLU A 111 4.10 12.97 1.79
CA GLU A 111 5.34 12.74 2.54
C GLU A 111 5.70 11.24 2.60
N ALA A 112 4.72 10.35 2.67
CA ALA A 112 4.92 8.89 2.62
C ALA A 112 5.63 8.45 1.33
N LEU A 113 5.33 9.04 0.19
CA LEU A 113 6.03 8.79 -1.06
C LEU A 113 7.51 9.18 -1.01
N LEU A 114 7.84 10.26 -0.29
CA LEU A 114 9.23 10.69 -0.12
C LEU A 114 10.01 9.80 0.86
N ARG A 115 9.31 9.24 1.86
CA ARG A 115 9.87 8.38 2.91
C ARG A 115 9.85 6.89 2.55
N ARG A 116 9.34 6.53 1.37
CA ARG A 116 9.29 5.12 0.94
C ARG A 116 10.65 4.45 1.04
N ARG A 117 10.64 3.16 1.32
CA ARG A 117 11.85 2.34 1.47
C ARG A 117 11.93 1.32 0.35
N MET A 118 13.14 1.08 -0.14
CA MET A 118 13.38 0.02 -1.11
C MET A 118 13.69 -1.29 -0.37
N ILE A 119 13.04 -2.36 -0.80
CA ILE A 119 13.35 -3.72 -0.36
C ILE A 119 13.53 -4.63 -1.58
N GLU A 120 14.32 -5.68 -1.41
CA GLU A 120 14.52 -6.71 -2.43
C GLU A 120 13.72 -7.96 -2.06
N VAL A 121 12.89 -8.44 -2.98
CA VAL A 121 12.11 -9.67 -2.82
C VAL A 121 12.27 -10.50 -4.09
N GLU A 122 12.87 -11.67 -3.97
CA GLU A 122 13.10 -12.60 -5.11
C GLU A 122 13.73 -11.93 -6.33
N GLY A 123 14.71 -11.03 -6.08
CA GLY A 123 15.42 -10.31 -7.14
C GLY A 123 14.62 -9.16 -7.77
N LEU A 124 13.50 -8.77 -7.18
CA LEU A 124 12.71 -7.62 -7.58
C LEU A 124 12.86 -6.50 -6.55
N SER A 125 13.31 -5.31 -7.01
CA SER A 125 13.40 -4.12 -6.17
C SER A 125 12.03 -3.46 -6.04
N LEU A 126 11.52 -3.37 -4.82
CA LEU A 126 10.18 -2.85 -4.52
C LEU A 126 10.28 -1.60 -3.66
N TRP A 127 9.69 -0.50 -4.12
CA TRP A 127 9.42 0.64 -3.25
C TRP A 127 8.20 0.35 -2.39
N ILE A 128 8.37 0.41 -1.07
CA ILE A 128 7.31 0.15 -0.09
C ILE A 128 7.18 1.36 0.83
N VAL A 129 5.97 1.70 1.22
CA VAL A 129 5.70 2.74 2.22
C VAL A 129 6.46 2.44 3.52
N SER A 130 6.94 3.47 4.21
CA SER A 130 7.65 3.26 5.49
C SER A 130 6.72 2.62 6.55
N PRO A 131 7.26 1.92 7.56
CA PRO A 131 6.43 1.34 8.60
C PRO A 131 5.62 2.40 9.37
N GLU A 132 6.18 3.58 9.61
CA GLU A 132 5.48 4.69 10.25
C GLU A 132 4.29 5.17 9.41
N ASP A 133 4.53 5.37 8.12
CA ASP A 133 3.49 5.83 7.21
C ASP A 133 2.40 4.77 7.01
N LEU A 134 2.75 3.48 7.00
CA LEU A 134 1.78 2.38 6.99
C LEU A 134 0.89 2.41 8.24
N VAL A 135 1.47 2.62 9.43
CA VAL A 135 0.74 2.78 10.69
C VAL A 135 -0.26 3.94 10.58
N LEU A 136 0.19 5.12 10.14
CA LEU A 136 -0.66 6.30 10.01
C LEU A 136 -1.80 6.08 9.00
N MET A 137 -1.51 5.50 7.84
CA MET A 137 -2.51 5.21 6.81
C MET A 137 -3.58 4.23 7.31
N LYS A 138 -3.18 3.20 8.05
CA LYS A 138 -4.11 2.21 8.63
C LYS A 138 -4.98 2.81 9.74
N LEU A 139 -4.40 3.56 10.67
CA LEU A 139 -5.17 4.25 11.72
C LEU A 139 -6.14 5.27 11.12
N LYS A 140 -5.73 6.02 10.09
CA LYS A 140 -6.58 6.95 9.35
C LYS A 140 -7.75 6.23 8.63
N ALA A 141 -7.54 5.02 8.11
CA ALA A 141 -8.58 4.22 7.49
C ALA A 141 -9.59 3.68 8.52
N GLY A 142 -9.15 3.40 9.74
CA GLY A 142 -9.99 3.07 10.89
C GLY A 142 -10.81 1.79 10.76
N ARG A 143 -10.40 0.85 9.89
CA ARG A 143 -11.10 -0.42 9.73
C ARG A 143 -10.78 -1.35 10.92
N PRO A 144 -11.71 -2.23 11.35
CA PRO A 144 -11.47 -3.11 12.50
C PRO A 144 -10.18 -3.94 12.40
N TYR A 145 -9.85 -4.45 11.21
CA TYR A 145 -8.64 -5.24 10.99
C TYR A 145 -7.35 -4.39 10.98
N ASP A 146 -7.43 -3.10 10.64
CA ASP A 146 -6.28 -2.21 10.54
C ASP A 146 -5.60 -2.00 11.90
N PHE A 147 -6.37 -2.00 12.99
CA PHE A 147 -5.80 -1.90 14.35
C PHE A 147 -4.92 -3.10 14.69
N GLY A 148 -5.38 -4.31 14.38
CA GLY A 148 -4.57 -5.53 14.55
C GLY A 148 -3.30 -5.51 13.72
N ASP A 149 -3.40 -5.11 12.45
CA ASP A 149 -2.26 -4.95 11.55
C ASP A 149 -1.23 -3.97 12.14
N VAL A 150 -1.68 -2.82 12.66
CA VAL A 150 -0.81 -1.79 13.27
C VAL A 150 -0.08 -2.34 14.49
N VAL A 151 -0.77 -3.06 15.38
CA VAL A 151 -0.13 -3.70 16.55
C VAL A 151 1.01 -4.62 16.12
N THR A 152 0.83 -5.39 15.03
CA THR A 152 1.91 -6.27 14.53
C THR A 152 3.10 -5.49 13.96
N VAL A 153 2.85 -4.36 13.27
CA VAL A 153 3.92 -3.48 12.78
C VAL A 153 4.71 -2.88 13.93
N ILE A 154 4.02 -2.32 14.93
CA ILE A 154 4.66 -1.72 16.11
C ILE A 154 5.46 -2.77 16.87
N GLY A 155 4.89 -3.95 17.12
CA GLY A 155 5.57 -5.03 17.83
C GLY A 155 6.82 -5.54 17.11
N ARG A 156 6.79 -5.60 15.76
CA ARG A 156 7.93 -6.09 14.98
C ARG A 156 9.02 -5.04 14.78
N GLN A 157 8.66 -3.77 14.63
CA GLN A 157 9.61 -2.68 14.41
C GLN A 157 10.20 -2.14 15.73
N GLY A 158 9.42 -2.15 16.81
CA GLY A 158 9.89 -1.73 18.13
C GLY A 158 10.53 -0.34 18.12
N ASP A 159 11.73 -0.25 18.69
CA ASP A 159 12.49 0.99 18.81
C ASP A 159 13.03 1.55 17.48
N ALA A 160 12.89 0.81 16.37
CA ALA A 160 13.27 1.30 15.04
C ALA A 160 12.27 2.30 14.45
N LEU A 161 11.07 2.43 15.06
CA LEU A 161 10.07 3.39 14.63
C LEU A 161 10.45 4.82 15.04
N ASP A 162 10.28 5.76 14.12
CA ASP A 162 10.33 7.19 14.42
C ASP A 162 9.03 7.61 15.12
N THR A 163 9.03 7.47 16.45
CA THR A 163 7.86 7.79 17.29
C THR A 163 7.54 9.28 17.29
N GLU A 164 8.53 10.16 17.13
CA GLU A 164 8.31 11.60 17.03
C GLU A 164 7.53 11.93 15.75
N TYR A 165 7.90 11.31 14.63
CA TYR A 165 7.18 11.40 13.37
C TYR A 165 5.73 10.92 13.52
N LEU A 166 5.53 9.74 14.10
CA LEU A 166 4.20 9.19 14.35
C LEU A 166 3.33 10.14 15.16
N PHE A 167 3.82 10.65 16.29
CA PHE A 167 3.06 11.56 17.13
C PHE A 167 2.78 12.91 16.47
N ARG A 168 3.71 13.42 15.70
CA ARG A 168 3.53 14.68 14.96
C ARG A 168 2.38 14.55 13.94
N TRP A 169 2.38 13.47 13.15
CA TRP A 169 1.35 13.25 12.15
C TRP A 169 0.02 12.81 12.74
N ALA A 170 0.02 11.96 13.76
CA ALA A 170 -1.22 11.54 14.41
C ALA A 170 -2.02 12.72 14.97
N ARG A 171 -1.34 13.74 15.54
CA ARG A 171 -2.00 14.99 15.97
C ARG A 171 -2.61 15.77 14.80
N ARG A 172 -1.89 15.88 13.69
CA ARG A 172 -2.35 16.61 12.49
C ARG A 172 -3.54 15.93 11.83
N LEU A 173 -3.54 14.59 11.83
CA LEU A 173 -4.58 13.77 11.22
C LEU A 173 -5.78 13.54 12.16
N GLY A 174 -5.70 13.94 13.42
CA GLY A 174 -6.77 13.73 14.40
C GLY A 174 -6.93 12.27 14.85
N ILE A 175 -5.87 11.46 14.76
CA ILE A 175 -5.84 10.02 15.11
C ILE A 175 -4.89 9.74 16.27
N ARG A 176 -4.72 10.71 17.18
CA ARG A 176 -3.82 10.60 18.31
C ARG A 176 -4.28 9.56 19.32
N GLU A 177 -5.56 9.49 19.59
CA GLU A 177 -6.13 8.54 20.54
C GLU A 177 -5.99 7.10 20.04
N GLU A 178 -6.20 6.87 18.74
CA GLU A 178 -5.99 5.58 18.09
C GLU A 178 -4.52 5.14 18.18
N LEU A 179 -3.57 6.06 17.96
CA LEU A 179 -2.14 5.76 18.07
C LEU A 179 -1.78 5.40 19.51
N ASP A 180 -2.23 6.17 20.50
CA ASP A 180 -1.97 5.90 21.92
C ASP A 180 -2.55 4.54 22.35
N TYR A 181 -3.75 4.19 21.86
CA TYR A 181 -4.36 2.90 22.10
C TYR A 181 -3.52 1.73 21.60
N VAL A 182 -3.06 1.77 20.34
CA VAL A 182 -2.27 0.65 19.76
C VAL A 182 -0.88 0.54 20.36
N LEU A 183 -0.25 1.65 20.73
CA LEU A 183 1.03 1.64 21.46
C LEU A 183 0.89 0.97 22.84
N GLY A 184 -0.21 1.24 23.56
CA GLY A 184 -0.52 0.58 24.83
C GLY A 184 -0.74 -0.93 24.67
N GLN A 185 -1.38 -1.39 23.59
CA GLN A 185 -1.58 -2.82 23.33
C GLN A 185 -0.26 -3.55 23.01
N SER A 186 0.64 -2.91 22.29
CA SER A 186 1.94 -3.49 21.93
C SER A 186 2.85 -3.67 23.15
N ALA A 187 2.79 -2.77 24.13
CA ALA A 187 3.56 -2.86 25.37
C ALA A 187 3.11 -4.04 26.27
N GLY A 188 1.84 -4.43 26.21
CA GLY A 188 1.28 -5.52 27.01
C GLY A 188 1.51 -6.94 26.46
N GLN A 189 2.04 -7.09 25.25
CA GLN A 189 2.33 -8.39 24.63
C GLN A 189 3.79 -8.85 24.80
N GLY A 190 4.61 -8.09 25.48
CA GLY A 190 6.04 -8.36 25.72
C GLY A 190 6.37 -8.96 27.08
N GLU A 191 5.37 -9.39 27.88
CA GLU A 191 5.57 -10.09 29.16
C GLU A 191 5.28 -11.58 29.07
#